data_5b14983a699b48c3dc1630aaa24490f7
#
_entry.id   5b14983a699b48c3dc1630aaa24490f7
#
_cell.length_a   1.000
_cell.length_b   1.000
_cell.length_c   1.000
_cell.angle_alpha   90.00
_cell.angle_beta   90.00
_cell.angle_gamma   90.00
#
_symmetry.space_group_name_H-M   'P 1'
#
loop_
_entity.id
_entity.type
_entity.pdbx_description
1 polymer ?
#
loop_
_entity_poly.entity_id
_entity_poly.type
_entity_poly.pdbx_seq_one_letter_code
_entity_poly.pdbx_strand_id
1 'polypeptide(L)'
;MKAITFALMLVFASSCGVIASLRPGPTIAPLISARFLSVHLFIGDNGDAQEKARLPGLRDSIAGALPTAWATATGGRGQLAIRTDADIDVELDGTGGTSALTQHKLGGKIVSRTIAVHTVEGSRRLSVAELLVTTLHELGHIWCCFGPGTKDGHWSDTPTSFSSVGLMYSPMTCTVAAGSDPVCPTIFSDRELAEMHLTAP
;
A
#
# COMPACT_ATOMS: atom_id res chain seq x y z
N MET A 1 -56.79 -19.12 -67.41
CA MET A 1 -55.70 -18.21 -66.99
C MET A 1 -55.55 -18.31 -65.49
N LYS A 2 -54.46 -18.92 -65.01
CA LYS A 2 -54.17 -19.08 -63.59
C LYS A 2 -53.11 -18.09 -63.23
N ALA A 3 -53.44 -17.14 -62.35
CA ALA A 3 -52.51 -16.16 -61.77
C ALA A 3 -51.67 -16.82 -60.67
N ILE A 4 -50.39 -16.79 -60.80
CA ILE A 4 -49.43 -17.28 -59.79
C ILE A 4 -48.99 -16.06 -59.03
N THR A 5 -49.38 -15.97 -57.72
CA THR A 5 -48.97 -14.94 -56.79
C THR A 5 -47.65 -15.37 -56.15
N PHE A 6 -46.58 -14.65 -56.44
CA PHE A 6 -45.28 -14.82 -55.76
C PHE A 6 -45.26 -14.04 -54.45
N ALA A 7 -45.24 -14.76 -53.36
CA ALA A 7 -45.01 -14.15 -52.05
C ALA A 7 -43.54 -13.99 -51.80
N LEU A 8 -43.05 -12.74 -51.75
CA LEU A 8 -41.69 -12.38 -51.42
C LEU A 8 -41.52 -12.38 -49.90
N MET A 9 -40.91 -13.42 -49.34
CA MET A 9 -40.51 -13.46 -47.93
C MET A 9 -39.23 -12.62 -47.75
N LEU A 10 -39.37 -11.43 -47.14
CA LEU A 10 -38.24 -10.66 -46.64
C LEU A 10 -37.77 -11.28 -45.34
N VAL A 11 -36.62 -11.94 -45.38
CA VAL A 11 -35.89 -12.39 -44.18
C VAL A 11 -35.10 -11.22 -43.64
N PHE A 12 -35.58 -10.57 -42.58
CA PHE A 12 -34.78 -9.64 -41.79
C PHE A 12 -33.75 -10.45 -40.99
N ALA A 13 -32.52 -10.47 -41.44
CA ALA A 13 -31.40 -10.92 -40.64
C ALA A 13 -31.10 -9.82 -39.61
N SER A 14 -31.62 -10.00 -38.37
CA SER A 14 -31.20 -9.22 -37.22
C SER A 14 -29.76 -9.56 -36.90
N SER A 15 -28.80 -8.82 -37.43
CA SER A 15 -27.42 -8.85 -36.99
C SER A 15 -27.38 -8.24 -35.58
N CYS A 16 -27.48 -9.08 -34.56
CA CYS A 16 -27.18 -8.73 -33.18
C CYS A 16 -25.67 -8.44 -33.13
N GLY A 17 -25.31 -7.17 -33.36
CA GLY A 17 -23.96 -6.69 -33.18
C GLY A 17 -23.60 -6.81 -31.69
N VAL A 18 -22.82 -7.83 -31.36
CA VAL A 18 -22.15 -7.90 -30.04
C VAL A 18 -21.24 -6.70 -29.97
N ILE A 19 -21.71 -5.64 -29.30
CA ILE A 19 -20.84 -4.56 -28.85
C ILE A 19 -19.94 -5.20 -27.80
N ALA A 20 -18.77 -5.69 -28.22
CA ALA A 20 -17.71 -6.03 -27.32
C ALA A 20 -17.43 -4.75 -26.52
N SER A 21 -17.88 -4.71 -25.27
CA SER A 21 -17.52 -3.63 -24.36
C SER A 21 -16.01 -3.63 -24.30
N LEU A 22 -15.38 -2.63 -24.91
CA LEU A 22 -13.96 -2.38 -24.81
C LEU A 22 -13.69 -2.15 -23.31
N ARG A 23 -13.23 -3.20 -22.62
CA ARG A 23 -12.70 -3.03 -21.28
C ARG A 23 -11.58 -2.01 -21.42
N PRO A 24 -11.60 -0.91 -20.64
CA PRO A 24 -10.48 0.01 -20.67
C PRO A 24 -9.20 -0.81 -20.46
N GLY A 25 -8.23 -0.60 -21.32
CA GLY A 25 -6.92 -1.25 -21.18
C GLY A 25 -6.34 -0.91 -19.80
N PRO A 26 -5.44 -1.76 -19.27
CA PRO A 26 -4.88 -1.53 -17.95
C PRO A 26 -4.26 -0.14 -17.87
N THR A 27 -4.79 0.68 -17.00
CA THR A 27 -4.25 2.00 -16.71
C THR A 27 -2.89 1.79 -16.04
N ILE A 28 -1.83 2.40 -16.58
CA ILE A 28 -0.51 2.40 -15.93
C ILE A 28 -0.65 3.20 -14.66
N ALA A 29 -0.27 2.61 -13.52
CA ALA A 29 -0.24 3.37 -12.27
C ALA A 29 0.68 4.58 -12.43
N PRO A 30 0.24 5.79 -12.05
CA PRO A 30 1.02 6.99 -12.17
C PRO A 30 2.32 6.88 -11.35
N LEU A 31 3.32 7.68 -11.70
CA LEU A 31 4.48 7.91 -10.85
C LEU A 31 3.99 8.53 -9.55
N ILE A 32 4.13 7.79 -8.45
CA ILE A 32 3.69 8.23 -7.13
C ILE A 32 4.74 9.16 -6.55
N SER A 33 4.31 10.33 -6.06
CA SER A 33 5.16 11.27 -5.38
C SER A 33 5.07 11.08 -3.87
N ALA A 34 6.21 10.92 -3.19
CA ALA A 34 6.27 10.91 -1.73
C ALA A 34 5.84 12.27 -1.12
N ARG A 35 5.87 13.34 -1.90
CA ARG A 35 5.42 14.68 -1.48
C ARG A 35 3.90 14.78 -1.35
N PHE A 36 3.16 14.09 -2.22
CA PHE A 36 1.69 14.07 -2.22
C PHE A 36 1.23 12.65 -2.46
N LEU A 37 0.97 11.92 -1.39
CA LEU A 37 0.59 10.52 -1.40
C LEU A 37 -0.89 10.38 -1.05
N SER A 38 -1.59 9.48 -1.72
CA SER A 38 -2.92 9.05 -1.32
C SER A 38 -2.96 7.56 -1.02
N VAL A 39 -3.69 7.20 0.04
CA VAL A 39 -3.81 5.83 0.54
C VAL A 39 -5.28 5.48 0.73
N HIS A 40 -5.69 4.33 0.21
CA HIS A 40 -6.96 3.69 0.54
C HIS A 40 -6.70 2.62 1.61
N LEU A 41 -7.20 2.85 2.81
CA LEU A 41 -7.05 1.91 3.92
C LEU A 41 -8.31 1.08 4.08
N PHE A 42 -8.19 -0.24 3.95
CA PHE A 42 -9.33 -1.15 4.06
C PHE A 42 -9.00 -2.37 4.93
N ILE A 43 -10.01 -3.16 5.24
CA ILE A 43 -9.92 -4.34 6.09
C ILE A 43 -9.98 -5.58 5.20
N GLY A 44 -9.02 -6.48 5.35
CA GLY A 44 -9.06 -7.81 4.76
C GLY A 44 -10.06 -8.74 5.45
N ASP A 45 -10.42 -9.80 4.76
CA ASP A 45 -11.41 -10.78 5.26
C ASP A 45 -10.80 -11.84 6.20
N ASN A 46 -9.51 -11.77 6.46
CA ASN A 46 -8.74 -12.75 7.21
C ASN A 46 -8.72 -12.45 8.72
N GLY A 47 -8.35 -13.45 9.52
CA GLY A 47 -8.21 -13.34 10.97
C GLY A 47 -9.26 -14.12 11.77
N ASP A 48 -8.97 -14.34 13.04
CA ASP A 48 -9.91 -14.93 13.97
C ASP A 48 -11.07 -13.97 14.32
N ALA A 49 -12.11 -14.47 14.99
CA ALA A 49 -13.30 -13.66 15.32
C ALA A 49 -12.96 -12.45 16.21
N GLN A 50 -11.97 -12.57 17.10
CA GLN A 50 -11.55 -11.49 17.99
C GLN A 50 -10.80 -10.42 17.21
N GLU A 51 -9.93 -10.82 16.27
CA GLU A 51 -9.19 -9.90 15.43
C GLU A 51 -10.15 -9.17 14.48
N LYS A 52 -11.04 -9.90 13.80
CA LYS A 52 -12.08 -9.29 12.94
C LYS A 52 -12.93 -8.25 13.66
N ALA A 53 -13.25 -8.48 14.93
CA ALA A 53 -13.99 -7.50 15.73
C ALA A 53 -13.16 -6.23 16.04
N ARG A 54 -11.82 -6.34 16.08
CA ARG A 54 -10.89 -5.25 16.37
C ARG A 54 -10.55 -4.39 15.15
N LEU A 55 -10.50 -5.00 13.96
CA LEU A 55 -10.03 -4.37 12.72
C LEU A 55 -10.71 -3.04 12.38
N PRO A 56 -12.05 -2.86 12.54
CA PRO A 56 -12.69 -1.57 12.24
C PRO A 56 -12.13 -0.42 13.07
N GLY A 57 -11.97 -0.63 14.39
CA GLY A 57 -11.40 0.37 15.28
C GLY A 57 -9.91 0.67 15.00
N LEU A 58 -9.15 -0.35 14.61
CA LEU A 58 -7.75 -0.17 14.16
C LEU A 58 -7.68 0.65 12.89
N ARG A 59 -8.49 0.31 11.87
CA ARG A 59 -8.53 1.05 10.61
C ARG A 59 -8.83 2.53 10.87
N ASP A 60 -9.83 2.84 11.66
CA ASP A 60 -10.23 4.22 11.95
C ASP A 60 -9.13 4.98 12.71
N SER A 61 -8.48 4.31 13.66
CA SER A 61 -7.36 4.89 14.41
C SER A 61 -6.14 5.15 13.50
N ILE A 62 -5.81 4.20 12.63
CA ILE A 62 -4.70 4.35 11.69
C ILE A 62 -5.03 5.43 10.65
N ALA A 63 -6.25 5.42 10.08
CA ALA A 63 -6.68 6.43 9.12
C ALA A 63 -6.59 7.85 9.69
N GLY A 64 -6.96 8.03 10.95
CA GLY A 64 -6.86 9.33 11.64
C GLY A 64 -5.43 9.77 11.93
N ALA A 65 -4.52 8.85 12.21
CA ALA A 65 -3.15 9.16 12.63
C ALA A 65 -2.14 9.17 11.47
N LEU A 66 -2.35 8.36 10.41
CA LEU A 66 -1.38 8.14 9.35
C LEU A 66 -0.95 9.42 8.60
N PRO A 67 -1.83 10.40 8.29
CA PRO A 67 -1.42 11.66 7.66
C PRO A 67 -0.40 12.43 8.49
N THR A 68 -0.63 12.55 9.80
CA THR A 68 0.29 13.23 10.71
C THR A 68 1.58 12.43 10.90
N ALA A 69 1.48 11.10 11.01
CA ALA A 69 2.64 10.22 11.12
C ALA A 69 3.53 10.31 9.88
N TRP A 70 2.94 10.34 8.67
CA TRP A 70 3.68 10.55 7.41
C TRP A 70 4.38 11.91 7.38
N ALA A 71 3.68 12.99 7.73
CA ALA A 71 4.28 14.32 7.79
C ALA A 71 5.45 14.36 8.78
N THR A 72 5.31 13.76 9.95
CA THR A 72 6.39 13.65 10.96
C THR A 72 7.55 12.82 10.42
N ALA A 73 7.27 11.63 9.87
CA ALA A 73 8.28 10.73 9.36
C ALA A 73 9.11 11.35 8.22
N THR A 74 8.49 12.22 7.42
CA THR A 74 9.14 12.91 6.29
C THR A 74 9.72 14.29 6.68
N GLY A 75 9.73 14.65 7.95
CA GLY A 75 10.18 15.97 8.41
C GLY A 75 9.36 17.13 7.84
N GLY A 76 8.05 16.93 7.67
CA GLY A 76 7.12 17.93 7.11
C GLY A 76 7.18 18.07 5.59
N ARG A 77 7.98 17.26 4.90
CA ARG A 77 8.21 17.36 3.44
C ARG A 77 7.18 16.59 2.61
N GLY A 78 6.49 15.62 3.22
CA GLY A 78 5.46 14.79 2.60
C GLY A 78 4.08 15.06 3.20
N GLN A 79 3.06 14.95 2.36
CA GLN A 79 1.65 14.99 2.73
C GLN A 79 0.99 13.68 2.32
N LEU A 80 0.11 13.15 3.17
CA LEU A 80 -0.65 11.95 2.90
C LEU A 80 -2.14 12.22 3.12
N ALA A 81 -2.97 11.75 2.20
CA ALA A 81 -4.41 11.80 2.30
C ALA A 81 -5.02 10.39 2.29
N ILE A 82 -6.02 10.15 3.12
CA ILE A 82 -6.82 8.92 3.07
C ILE A 82 -7.97 9.14 2.09
N ARG A 83 -8.06 8.28 1.05
CA ARG A 83 -9.04 8.39 -0.04
C ARG A 83 -9.45 7.00 -0.51
N THR A 84 -10.65 6.90 -1.12
CA THR A 84 -11.12 5.66 -1.75
C THR A 84 -10.54 5.44 -3.16
N ASP A 85 -10.18 6.53 -3.85
CA ASP A 85 -9.54 6.55 -5.17
C ASP A 85 -8.04 6.85 -5.04
N ALA A 86 -7.33 6.03 -4.28
CA ALA A 86 -5.96 6.31 -3.89
C ALA A 86 -4.91 5.69 -4.83
N ASP A 87 -3.68 6.19 -4.72
CA ASP A 87 -2.50 5.67 -5.43
C ASP A 87 -2.06 4.29 -4.92
N ILE A 88 -2.36 4.00 -3.66
CA ILE A 88 -1.94 2.80 -2.95
C ILE A 88 -3.09 2.24 -2.11
N ASP A 89 -3.31 0.96 -2.24
CA ASP A 89 -4.19 0.20 -1.36
C ASP A 89 -3.38 -0.33 -0.16
N VAL A 90 -3.88 -0.10 1.05
CA VAL A 90 -3.32 -0.65 2.30
C VAL A 90 -4.38 -1.51 2.96
N GLU A 91 -4.12 -2.81 3.01
CA GLU A 91 -4.96 -3.81 3.64
C GLU A 91 -4.50 -4.06 5.08
N LEU A 92 -5.41 -3.98 6.03
CA LEU A 92 -5.20 -4.51 7.38
C LEU A 92 -5.62 -5.97 7.39
N ASP A 93 -4.65 -6.87 7.42
CA ASP A 93 -4.87 -8.32 7.45
C ASP A 93 -4.85 -8.82 8.90
N GLY A 94 -5.98 -9.39 9.33
CA GLY A 94 -6.15 -9.93 10.69
C GLY A 94 -5.39 -11.22 10.98
N THR A 95 -4.46 -11.64 10.12
CA THR A 95 -3.60 -12.82 10.32
C THR A 95 -2.20 -12.43 10.74
N GLY A 96 -1.43 -13.45 11.15
CA GLY A 96 0.01 -13.31 11.35
C GLY A 96 0.77 -13.49 10.04
N GLY A 97 1.83 -12.70 9.87
CA GLY A 97 2.69 -12.75 8.70
C GLY A 97 3.72 -11.63 8.69
N THR A 98 4.45 -11.54 7.60
CA THR A 98 5.35 -10.41 7.32
C THR A 98 4.58 -9.42 6.45
N SER A 99 4.44 -8.19 6.94
CA SER A 99 3.88 -7.10 6.13
C SER A 99 4.75 -6.86 4.91
N ALA A 100 4.14 -6.50 3.78
CA ALA A 100 4.88 -6.34 2.53
C ALA A 100 4.15 -5.44 1.53
N LEU A 101 4.95 -4.70 0.75
CA LEU A 101 4.49 -4.02 -0.46
C LEU A 101 4.49 -4.99 -1.64
N THR A 102 3.36 -5.14 -2.29
CA THR A 102 3.20 -5.87 -3.56
C THR A 102 2.96 -4.89 -4.70
N GLN A 103 3.75 -5.00 -5.77
CA GLN A 103 3.56 -4.23 -7.00
C GLN A 103 3.00 -5.17 -8.08
N HIS A 104 1.78 -4.92 -8.50
CA HIS A 104 1.16 -5.67 -9.59
C HIS A 104 1.62 -5.11 -10.93
N LYS A 105 2.16 -5.98 -11.79
CA LYS A 105 2.68 -5.59 -13.11
C LYS A 105 1.89 -6.26 -14.22
N LEU A 106 1.63 -5.50 -15.30
CA LEU A 106 1.08 -6.01 -16.54
C LEU A 106 1.92 -5.49 -17.71
N GLY A 107 2.46 -6.40 -18.52
CA GLY A 107 3.36 -6.03 -19.61
C GLY A 107 4.61 -5.27 -19.16
N GLY A 108 5.14 -5.59 -17.97
CA GLY A 108 6.30 -4.92 -17.38
C GLY A 108 6.02 -3.56 -16.73
N LYS A 109 4.78 -3.08 -16.79
CA LYS A 109 4.36 -1.79 -16.20
C LYS A 109 3.58 -2.03 -14.92
N ILE A 110 3.84 -1.23 -13.87
CA ILE A 110 3.09 -1.28 -12.61
C ILE A 110 1.69 -0.73 -12.87
N VAL A 111 0.66 -1.52 -12.52
CA VAL A 111 -0.74 -1.17 -12.69
C VAL A 111 -1.45 -0.90 -11.37
N SER A 112 -0.97 -1.46 -10.26
CA SER A 112 -1.43 -1.16 -8.91
C SER A 112 -0.37 -1.51 -7.87
N ARG A 113 -0.54 -1.00 -6.65
CA ARG A 113 0.29 -1.29 -5.49
C ARG A 113 -0.60 -1.59 -4.30
N THR A 114 -0.31 -2.68 -3.61
CA THR A 114 -1.01 -3.08 -2.40
C THR A 114 0.00 -3.33 -1.29
N ILE A 115 -0.26 -2.79 -0.12
CA ILE A 115 0.49 -3.09 1.10
C ILE A 115 -0.40 -3.96 1.96
N ALA A 116 0.06 -5.16 2.33
CA ALA A 116 -0.57 -5.96 3.35
C ALA A 116 0.11 -5.68 4.69
N VAL A 117 -0.65 -5.19 5.67
CA VAL A 117 -0.18 -4.95 7.04
C VAL A 117 -0.82 -5.98 7.95
N HIS A 118 -0.03 -6.95 8.38
CA HIS A 118 -0.47 -7.99 9.31
C HIS A 118 -0.61 -7.43 10.71
N THR A 119 -1.75 -7.67 11.35
CA THR A 119 -2.07 -7.10 12.66
C THR A 119 -1.69 -8.00 13.83
N VAL A 120 -1.15 -9.20 13.52
CA VAL A 120 -0.70 -10.20 14.49
C VAL A 120 0.74 -10.61 14.20
N GLU A 121 1.58 -10.67 15.22
CA GLU A 121 2.95 -11.17 15.19
C GLU A 121 3.08 -12.39 16.11
N GLY A 122 3.24 -13.58 15.54
CA GLY A 122 3.15 -14.83 16.27
C GLY A 122 1.78 -15.00 16.95
N SER A 123 1.72 -14.92 18.28
CA SER A 123 0.47 -14.93 19.06
C SER A 123 0.08 -13.54 19.60
N ARG A 124 0.87 -12.50 19.31
CA ARG A 124 0.70 -11.17 19.86
C ARG A 124 -0.05 -10.27 18.86
N ARG A 125 -1.05 -9.56 19.33
CA ARG A 125 -1.75 -8.54 18.58
C ARG A 125 -0.98 -7.23 18.64
N LEU A 126 -0.70 -6.64 17.48
CA LEU A 126 0.03 -5.38 17.37
C LEU A 126 -0.84 -4.20 17.82
N SER A 127 -0.21 -3.22 18.45
CA SER A 127 -0.83 -1.95 18.82
C SER A 127 -0.99 -1.02 17.61
N VAL A 128 -1.80 0.03 17.73
CA VAL A 128 -1.93 1.07 16.68
C VAL A 128 -0.58 1.71 16.36
N ALA A 129 0.27 1.95 17.36
CA ALA A 129 1.58 2.56 17.17
C ALA A 129 2.50 1.65 16.33
N GLU A 130 2.55 0.35 16.61
CA GLU A 130 3.31 -0.61 15.83
C GLU A 130 2.80 -0.72 14.40
N LEU A 131 1.49 -0.77 14.21
CA LEU A 131 0.87 -0.82 12.88
C LEU A 131 1.12 0.44 12.06
N LEU A 132 1.12 1.63 12.69
CA LEU A 132 1.51 2.88 12.04
C LEU A 132 2.96 2.83 11.54
N VAL A 133 3.88 2.41 12.40
CA VAL A 133 5.30 2.29 12.02
C VAL A 133 5.48 1.27 10.90
N THR A 134 4.83 0.10 10.99
CA THR A 134 4.85 -0.90 9.92
C THR A 134 4.29 -0.32 8.61
N THR A 135 3.16 0.38 8.67
CA THR A 135 2.57 1.01 7.48
C THR A 135 3.52 2.04 6.84
N LEU A 136 4.17 2.88 7.66
CA LEU A 136 5.15 3.85 7.18
C LEU A 136 6.36 3.17 6.53
N HIS A 137 6.84 2.08 7.12
CA HIS A 137 7.93 1.27 6.60
C HIS A 137 7.59 0.69 5.22
N GLU A 138 6.45 0.05 5.10
CA GLU A 138 6.00 -0.53 3.83
C GLU A 138 5.74 0.54 2.75
N LEU A 139 5.25 1.71 3.14
CA LEU A 139 5.14 2.86 2.23
C LEU A 139 6.53 3.32 1.75
N GLY A 140 7.54 3.28 2.60
CA GLY A 140 8.92 3.60 2.25
C GLY A 140 9.48 2.73 1.11
N HIS A 141 9.12 1.45 1.04
CA HIS A 141 9.53 0.53 -0.02
C HIS A 141 9.12 0.94 -1.44
N ILE A 142 8.23 1.91 -1.59
CA ILE A 142 7.86 2.42 -2.92
C ILE A 142 9.03 3.14 -3.58
N TRP A 143 9.87 3.80 -2.80
CA TRP A 143 10.99 4.63 -3.29
C TRP A 143 12.36 4.14 -2.81
N CYS A 144 12.45 3.52 -1.64
CA CYS A 144 13.66 3.07 -0.96
C CYS A 144 13.68 1.53 -0.91
N CYS A 145 14.73 0.81 -0.82
CA CYS A 145 16.13 1.19 -0.82
C CYS A 145 16.78 0.26 -1.85
N PHE A 146 17.25 0.79 -2.96
CA PHE A 146 17.64 -0.01 -4.14
C PHE A 146 19.11 0.18 -4.52
N GLY A 147 19.90 0.92 -3.75
CA GLY A 147 21.27 1.26 -4.02
C GLY A 147 22.31 0.30 -3.41
N PRO A 148 23.61 0.55 -3.63
CA PRO A 148 24.68 -0.15 -2.95
C PRO A 148 24.58 -0.03 -1.43
N GLY A 149 24.81 -1.14 -0.70
CA GLY A 149 24.67 -1.19 0.77
C GLY A 149 23.25 -1.52 1.23
N THR A 150 22.37 -1.89 0.29
CA THR A 150 21.02 -2.37 0.63
C THR A 150 20.93 -3.88 0.48
N LYS A 151 20.07 -4.49 1.29
CA LYS A 151 19.67 -5.90 1.19
C LYS A 151 18.18 -6.02 1.40
N ASP A 152 17.53 -6.74 0.50
CA ASP A 152 16.07 -7.00 0.55
C ASP A 152 15.22 -5.71 0.71
N GLY A 153 15.64 -4.63 0.05
CA GLY A 153 14.94 -3.33 0.12
C GLY A 153 15.20 -2.54 1.40
N HIS A 154 16.25 -2.87 2.16
CA HIS A 154 16.61 -2.20 3.41
C HIS A 154 18.07 -1.80 3.43
N TRP A 155 18.40 -0.77 4.22
CA TRP A 155 19.79 -0.46 4.52
C TRP A 155 20.34 -1.50 5.51
N SER A 156 21.48 -2.11 5.17
CA SER A 156 22.14 -3.16 5.95
C SER A 156 23.37 -2.65 6.71
N ASP A 157 23.75 -1.40 6.53
CA ASP A 157 24.89 -0.79 7.19
C ASP A 157 24.67 -0.73 8.70
N THR A 158 25.65 -1.15 9.50
CA THR A 158 25.56 -1.05 10.95
C THR A 158 25.46 0.43 11.34
N PRO A 159 24.36 0.88 11.99
CA PRO A 159 24.24 2.29 12.37
C PRO A 159 25.30 2.63 13.42
N THR A 160 25.96 3.77 13.23
CA THR A 160 26.93 4.30 14.19
C THR A 160 26.29 4.89 15.44
N SER A 161 24.99 5.15 15.39
CA SER A 161 24.18 5.59 16.52
C SER A 161 22.69 5.29 16.30
N PHE A 162 21.93 5.14 17.38
CA PHE A 162 20.48 4.90 17.34
C PHE A 162 19.71 6.05 16.64
N SER A 163 20.23 7.26 16.68
CA SER A 163 19.63 8.44 16.04
C SER A 163 19.77 8.46 14.52
N SER A 164 20.60 7.59 13.95
CA SER A 164 20.79 7.47 12.50
C SER A 164 19.97 6.31 11.87
N VAL A 165 19.22 5.58 12.69
CA VAL A 165 18.37 4.48 12.21
C VAL A 165 17.07 5.05 11.68
N GLY A 166 16.92 5.06 10.35
CA GLY A 166 15.66 5.42 9.71
C GLY A 166 14.67 4.24 9.68
N LEU A 167 13.45 4.51 9.21
CA LEU A 167 12.37 3.52 9.09
C LEU A 167 12.74 2.33 8.18
N MET A 168 13.61 2.53 7.18
CA MET A 168 14.01 1.50 6.20
C MET A 168 15.28 0.75 6.60
N TYR A 169 15.62 0.71 7.88
CA TYR A 169 16.75 -0.06 8.39
C TYR A 169 16.33 -1.51 8.70
N SER A 170 17.20 -2.47 8.42
CA SER A 170 16.94 -3.89 8.71
C SER A 170 17.92 -4.45 9.76
N PRO A 171 17.43 -5.19 10.75
CA PRO A 171 16.01 -5.44 11.04
C PRO A 171 15.36 -4.19 11.65
N MET A 172 14.11 -3.93 11.28
CA MET A 172 13.30 -2.92 11.96
C MET A 172 13.02 -3.41 13.38
N THR A 173 13.93 -3.11 14.28
CA THR A 173 13.80 -3.51 15.68
C THR A 173 13.22 -2.35 16.49
N CYS A 174 11.97 -2.52 16.88
CA CYS A 174 11.44 -1.74 17.97
C CYS A 174 12.14 -2.19 19.27
N THR A 175 12.76 -1.28 20.00
CA THR A 175 13.35 -1.61 21.28
C THR A 175 12.25 -1.71 22.34
N VAL A 176 12.11 -2.88 22.93
CA VAL A 176 11.19 -3.10 24.05
C VAL A 176 12.01 -3.08 25.35
N ALA A 177 11.95 -2.00 26.11
CA ALA A 177 12.41 -2.04 27.49
C ALA A 177 11.37 -2.81 28.33
N ALA A 178 11.81 -3.66 29.26
CA ALA A 178 10.91 -4.46 30.09
C ALA A 178 9.85 -3.57 30.77
N GLY A 179 8.57 -3.79 30.45
CA GLY A 179 7.43 -3.06 31.01
C GLY A 179 7.10 -1.71 30.35
N SER A 180 7.69 -1.38 29.20
CA SER A 180 7.34 -0.19 28.41
C SER A 180 6.79 -0.58 27.03
N ASP A 181 6.08 0.37 26.41
CA ASP A 181 5.69 0.23 25.00
C ASP A 181 6.93 0.17 24.11
N PRO A 182 6.87 -0.58 23.00
CA PRO A 182 7.98 -0.66 22.05
C PRO A 182 8.27 0.72 21.45
N VAL A 183 9.54 1.13 21.50
CA VAL A 183 10.03 2.34 20.84
C VAL A 183 10.57 1.95 19.47
N CYS A 184 9.86 2.35 18.42
CA CYS A 184 10.22 2.10 17.04
C CYS A 184 10.80 3.35 16.39
N PRO A 185 11.65 3.22 15.35
CA PRO A 185 11.99 4.35 14.47
C PRO A 185 10.69 4.93 13.88
N THR A 186 10.51 6.23 13.97
CA THR A 186 9.30 6.91 13.49
C THR A 186 9.59 7.93 12.40
N ILE A 187 10.85 8.07 12.00
CA ILE A 187 11.30 9.04 11.01
C ILE A 187 12.14 8.36 9.92
N PHE A 188 12.04 8.84 8.70
CA PHE A 188 12.99 8.51 7.65
C PHE A 188 14.30 9.26 7.87
N SER A 189 15.43 8.59 7.66
CA SER A 189 16.74 9.23 7.65
C SER A 189 16.90 10.16 6.46
N ASP A 190 17.86 11.08 6.48
CA ASP A 190 18.14 11.97 5.35
C ASP A 190 18.48 11.20 4.07
N ARG A 191 19.12 10.04 4.17
CA ARG A 191 19.41 9.14 3.06
C ARG A 191 18.11 8.59 2.42
N GLU A 192 17.19 8.11 3.26
CA GLU A 192 15.89 7.61 2.81
C GLU A 192 15.05 8.72 2.17
N LEU A 193 15.03 9.90 2.79
CA LEU A 193 14.36 11.07 2.24
C LEU A 193 14.94 11.51 0.89
N ALA A 194 16.26 11.36 0.70
CA ALA A 194 16.91 11.63 -0.59
C ALA A 194 16.42 10.68 -1.68
N GLU A 195 16.30 9.37 -1.39
CA GLU A 195 15.74 8.40 -2.35
C GLU A 195 14.27 8.64 -2.65
N MET A 196 13.51 9.11 -1.68
CA MET A 196 12.11 9.53 -1.84
C MET A 196 11.95 10.87 -2.58
N HIS A 197 13.04 11.50 -3.00
CA HIS A 197 13.08 12.85 -3.57
C HIS A 197 12.46 13.92 -2.65
N LEU A 198 12.63 13.75 -1.35
CA LEU A 198 12.16 14.65 -0.29
C LEU A 198 13.30 15.42 0.39
N THR A 199 14.40 15.67 -0.31
CA THR A 199 15.48 16.53 0.21
C THR A 199 14.98 17.95 0.48
N ALA A 200 15.61 18.61 1.45
CA ALA A 200 15.39 20.04 1.68
C ALA A 200 15.79 20.83 0.40
N PRO A 201 15.09 21.90 0.10
CA PRO A 201 15.45 22.80 -1.00
C PRO A 201 16.80 23.47 -0.73
#